data_e7d7adb144904c83c29fa50b1616e9a0
#
_entry.id   e7d7adb144904c83c29fa50b1616e9a0
#
_cell.length_a   1.000
_cell.length_b   1.000
_cell.length_c   1.000
_cell.angle_alpha   90.00
_cell.angle_beta   90.00
_cell.angle_gamma   90.00
#
_symmetry.space_group_name_H-M   'P 1'
#
loop_
_entity.id
_entity.type
_entity.pdbx_description
1 polymer ?
#
loop_
_entity_poly.entity_id
_entity_poly.type
_entity_poly.pdbx_seq_one_letter_code
_entity_poly.pdbx_strand_id
1 'polypeptide(L)'
;MRSLVICVFFALVVTAGAAVKKEAASPPPNKDVKQKPLSLVRVNVTGQPYDYFRPWQKKAPVSKRALGAVLSKGRVLVTADLVTNQNYVELERAESGEKTAANVEVIDYEANLALLEPSEKNFLDGIAPLDIAADTVVGDRLAAWQLEPTGALVATEGLVTTIQMTHYPVDVGQFLTYRISIPMQYRENSYTIPLVKNNKLAGLLLRYDPRSQLIDAIPAPIITHFLKEAESEHYRGFAAVGFSFFPTRDPQLRKYAGQTGKPGGVYVTNVEPNMPAQKAGLQVGDIVMSIGNHEIDQNGNYVDPLYGKIDFTNLISAHSYAGDVLSFQIQREGKPMEVKVTLDHRDAKDYVSPPYALDEAPKYLVLGGLIFQELSRQYLKEWGPNWQREAPQRFVYLDKLQSELFPGEHRRIVILSQVLPANNTIGYDEFSYLTVLKVNGQEIKSLNDLAAAVKQPIEAGFIKIETEEDPKQIELDANSIAAEAPALQENYGIPSLQRLE
;
A
#
# COMPACT_ATOMS: atom_id res chain seq x y z
N MET A 1 56.43 48.17 9.79
CA MET A 1 57.84 47.92 10.26
C MET A 1 58.07 46.41 10.27
N ARG A 2 58.97 46.00 9.39
CA ARG A 2 59.96 44.91 9.57
C ARG A 2 59.41 43.48 9.90
N SER A 3 59.78 42.43 9.31
CA SER A 3 60.96 42.12 8.43
C SER A 3 60.66 40.80 7.69
N LEU A 4 61.11 40.76 6.46
CA LEU A 4 61.23 39.63 5.56
C LEU A 4 62.44 38.76 6.00
N VAL A 5 62.26 37.44 6.15
CA VAL A 5 63.39 36.52 6.22
C VAL A 5 63.25 35.49 5.09
N ILE A 6 64.13 35.58 4.12
CA ILE A 6 64.35 34.66 3.02
C ILE A 6 65.31 33.58 3.48
N CYS A 7 64.90 32.32 3.49
CA CYS A 7 65.82 31.18 3.59
C CYS A 7 65.88 30.47 2.23
N VAL A 8 67.04 30.59 1.61
CA VAL A 8 67.44 29.87 0.42
C VAL A 8 67.91 28.48 0.84
N PHE A 9 67.32 27.42 0.35
CA PHE A 9 67.91 26.07 0.46
C PHE A 9 68.34 25.55 -0.90
N PHE A 10 69.58 25.21 -0.98
CA PHE A 10 70.24 24.56 -2.10
C PHE A 10 69.71 23.14 -2.29
N ALA A 11 69.26 22.82 -3.48
CA ALA A 11 68.88 21.46 -3.84
C ALA A 11 70.09 20.72 -4.41
N LEU A 12 70.43 19.65 -3.74
CA LEU A 12 71.43 18.67 -4.26
C LEU A 12 70.64 17.69 -5.14
N VAL A 13 70.97 17.68 -6.44
CA VAL A 13 70.44 16.70 -7.39
C VAL A 13 71.29 15.43 -7.29
N VAL A 14 70.70 14.37 -6.73
CA VAL A 14 71.24 13.01 -6.81
C VAL A 14 70.42 12.25 -7.90
N THR A 15 71.11 12.00 -9.01
CA THR A 15 70.59 11.14 -10.08
C THR A 15 70.69 9.68 -9.69
N ALA A 16 69.64 9.07 -9.21
CA ALA A 16 69.52 7.62 -9.10
C ALA A 16 68.80 7.06 -10.32
N GLY A 17 69.53 6.28 -11.12
CA GLY A 17 68.98 5.56 -12.26
C GLY A 17 67.96 4.48 -11.79
N ALA A 18 66.68 4.69 -12.00
CA ALA A 18 65.66 3.68 -11.77
C ALA A 18 65.54 2.75 -12.99
N ALA A 19 65.89 1.49 -12.77
CA ALA A 19 65.58 0.44 -13.75
C ALA A 19 64.08 0.28 -13.91
N VAL A 20 63.57 0.53 -15.10
CA VAL A 20 62.14 0.31 -15.48
C VAL A 20 61.90 -1.20 -15.44
N LYS A 21 61.24 -1.67 -14.38
CA LYS A 21 60.63 -2.98 -14.35
C LYS A 21 59.46 -2.96 -15.37
N LYS A 22 59.59 -3.73 -16.45
CA LYS A 22 58.47 -4.01 -17.35
C LYS A 22 57.32 -4.64 -16.53
N GLU A 23 56.28 -3.92 -16.31
CA GLU A 23 55.02 -4.43 -15.79
C GLU A 23 54.50 -5.51 -16.75
N ALA A 24 54.33 -6.72 -16.25
CA ALA A 24 53.74 -7.80 -17.01
C ALA A 24 52.30 -7.38 -17.37
N ALA A 25 51.97 -7.36 -18.66
CA ALA A 25 50.62 -7.08 -19.14
C ALA A 25 49.66 -8.08 -18.50
N SER A 26 48.62 -7.55 -17.87
CA SER A 26 47.49 -8.36 -17.38
C SER A 26 46.99 -9.26 -18.50
N PRO A 27 46.70 -10.54 -18.23
CA PRO A 27 46.16 -11.41 -19.25
C PRO A 27 44.80 -10.82 -19.75
N PRO A 28 44.54 -10.93 -21.07
CA PRO A 28 43.28 -10.43 -21.63
C PRO A 28 42.11 -11.11 -20.92
N PRO A 29 40.97 -10.40 -20.69
CA PRO A 29 39.81 -11.00 -20.04
C PRO A 29 39.37 -12.23 -20.83
N ASN A 30 39.21 -13.34 -20.13
CA ASN A 30 38.77 -14.62 -20.71
C ASN A 30 37.37 -14.42 -21.30
N LYS A 31 37.27 -14.39 -22.64
CA LYS A 31 36.03 -14.07 -23.38
C LYS A 31 34.97 -15.18 -23.39
N ASP A 32 35.21 -16.34 -22.76
CA ASP A 32 34.38 -17.53 -22.92
C ASP A 32 33.69 -18.05 -21.64
N VAL A 33 33.69 -17.31 -20.55
CA VAL A 33 32.79 -17.61 -19.46
C VAL A 33 31.45 -16.91 -19.77
N LYS A 34 30.55 -17.60 -20.47
CA LYS A 34 29.14 -17.19 -20.52
C LYS A 34 28.63 -17.15 -19.08
N GLN A 35 28.62 -15.97 -18.48
CA GLN A 35 27.96 -15.79 -17.19
C GLN A 35 26.51 -16.22 -17.35
N LYS A 36 26.07 -17.10 -16.44
CA LYS A 36 24.66 -17.53 -16.41
C LYS A 36 23.80 -16.27 -16.23
N PRO A 37 22.76 -16.06 -17.04
CA PRO A 37 21.90 -14.89 -16.88
C PRO A 37 21.38 -14.76 -15.45
N LEU A 38 21.36 -13.55 -14.94
CA LEU A 38 20.81 -13.25 -13.62
C LEU A 38 19.30 -13.51 -13.63
N SER A 39 18.78 -14.04 -12.53
CA SER A 39 17.33 -14.28 -12.35
C SER A 39 16.56 -12.97 -12.08
N LEU A 40 16.99 -11.88 -12.68
CA LEU A 40 16.49 -10.54 -12.53
C LEU A 40 16.33 -9.84 -13.88
N VAL A 41 15.36 -8.95 -13.95
CA VAL A 41 15.20 -7.96 -15.01
C VAL A 41 15.07 -6.56 -14.43
N ARG A 42 15.50 -5.54 -15.18
CA ARG A 42 15.14 -4.16 -14.84
C ARG A 42 13.70 -3.92 -15.24
N VAL A 43 12.98 -3.17 -14.41
CA VAL A 43 11.61 -2.78 -14.64
C VAL A 43 11.55 -1.27 -14.66
N ASN A 44 11.19 -0.70 -15.80
CA ASN A 44 11.02 0.73 -16.02
C ASN A 44 9.52 1.01 -16.14
N VAL A 45 8.98 1.88 -15.30
CA VAL A 45 7.55 2.21 -15.28
C VAL A 45 7.37 3.69 -15.50
N THR A 46 6.51 4.06 -16.42
CA THR A 46 5.99 5.42 -16.55
C THR A 46 4.59 5.43 -15.97
N GLY A 47 4.40 6.13 -14.86
CA GLY A 47 3.12 6.28 -14.18
C GLY A 47 2.62 7.70 -14.23
N GLN A 48 1.32 7.88 -14.10
CA GLN A 48 0.69 9.20 -14.08
C GLN A 48 -0.53 9.18 -13.13
N PRO A 49 -0.33 9.51 -11.84
CA PRO A 49 -1.40 9.51 -10.86
C PRO A 49 -2.43 10.60 -11.13
N TYR A 50 -3.65 10.39 -10.68
CA TYR A 50 -4.70 11.39 -10.71
C TYR A 50 -4.43 12.50 -9.68
N ASP A 51 -4.91 13.71 -9.98
CA ASP A 51 -4.91 14.86 -9.07
C ASP A 51 -6.28 14.91 -8.36
N TYR A 52 -6.32 14.59 -7.08
CA TYR A 52 -7.57 14.59 -6.31
C TYR A 52 -8.08 16.00 -5.98
N PHE A 53 -7.24 17.04 -6.10
CA PHE A 53 -7.71 18.43 -6.02
C PHE A 53 -8.33 18.90 -7.35
N ARG A 54 -7.90 18.30 -8.47
CA ARG A 54 -8.47 18.54 -9.81
C ARG A 54 -8.85 17.22 -10.46
N PRO A 55 -9.95 16.59 -9.99
CA PRO A 55 -10.24 15.17 -10.29
C PRO A 55 -10.41 14.86 -11.78
N TRP A 56 -10.54 15.87 -12.64
CA TRP A 56 -10.56 15.70 -14.10
C TRP A 56 -9.17 15.63 -14.73
N GLN A 57 -8.11 15.87 -13.96
CA GLN A 57 -6.71 15.92 -14.45
C GLN A 57 -5.87 14.79 -13.87
N LYS A 58 -4.79 14.50 -14.57
CA LYS A 58 -3.68 13.70 -14.03
C LYS A 58 -2.51 14.62 -13.70
N LYS A 59 -1.71 14.25 -12.70
CA LYS A 59 -0.44 14.91 -12.38
C LYS A 59 0.59 14.67 -13.49
N ALA A 60 1.75 15.34 -13.40
CA ALA A 60 2.85 15.10 -14.34
C ALA A 60 3.27 13.61 -14.31
N PRO A 61 3.66 13.03 -15.46
CA PRO A 61 4.20 11.68 -15.52
C PRO A 61 5.43 11.52 -14.64
N VAL A 62 5.53 10.37 -13.97
CA VAL A 62 6.66 10.00 -13.12
C VAL A 62 7.28 8.71 -13.63
N SER A 63 8.62 8.70 -13.76
CA SER A 63 9.35 7.48 -14.09
C SER A 63 9.84 6.80 -12.82
N LYS A 64 9.57 5.51 -12.69
CA LYS A 64 10.02 4.64 -11.61
C LYS A 64 10.91 3.55 -12.19
N ARG A 65 11.92 3.14 -11.43
CA ARG A 65 12.83 2.04 -11.82
C ARG A 65 12.99 1.07 -10.67
N ALA A 66 13.05 -0.21 -10.99
CA ALA A 66 13.20 -1.27 -10.01
C ALA A 66 13.84 -2.51 -10.63
N LEU A 67 14.00 -3.54 -9.80
CA LEU A 67 14.38 -4.89 -10.23
C LEU A 67 13.22 -5.84 -10.02
N GLY A 68 12.84 -6.55 -11.07
CA GLY A 68 11.86 -7.64 -10.99
C GLY A 68 12.55 -8.98 -10.78
N ALA A 69 12.03 -9.78 -9.87
CA ALA A 69 12.46 -11.17 -9.67
C ALA A 69 11.78 -12.07 -10.70
N VAL A 70 12.58 -12.76 -11.52
CA VAL A 70 12.05 -13.70 -12.51
C VAL A 70 11.61 -14.97 -11.79
N LEU A 71 10.35 -15.33 -11.96
CA LEU A 71 9.73 -16.54 -11.40
C LEU A 71 9.40 -17.56 -12.49
N SER A 72 8.99 -18.75 -12.05
CA SER A 72 8.46 -19.77 -12.96
C SER A 72 7.26 -19.26 -13.77
N LYS A 73 6.92 -19.97 -14.86
CA LYS A 73 5.82 -19.64 -15.79
C LYS A 73 6.00 -18.30 -16.54
N GLY A 74 7.24 -17.79 -16.66
CA GLY A 74 7.52 -16.56 -17.41
C GLY A 74 6.99 -15.29 -16.77
N ARG A 75 6.88 -15.27 -15.45
CA ARG A 75 6.38 -14.13 -14.65
C ARG A 75 7.51 -13.36 -14.00
N VAL A 76 7.29 -12.08 -13.78
CA VAL A 76 8.20 -11.19 -13.06
C VAL A 76 7.49 -10.61 -11.85
N LEU A 77 8.01 -10.86 -10.66
CA LEU A 77 7.46 -10.36 -9.40
C LEU A 77 8.06 -9.01 -9.07
N VAL A 78 7.19 -8.05 -8.75
CA VAL A 78 7.52 -6.70 -8.30
C VAL A 78 6.61 -6.28 -7.15
N THR A 79 6.86 -5.08 -6.57
CA THR A 79 5.92 -4.48 -5.62
C THR A 79 4.81 -3.73 -6.36
N ALA A 80 3.58 -3.70 -5.80
CA ALA A 80 2.42 -3.05 -6.41
C ALA A 80 2.60 -1.53 -6.54
N ASP A 81 3.26 -0.88 -5.57
CA ASP A 81 3.55 0.55 -5.60
C ASP A 81 4.44 0.96 -6.78
N LEU A 82 5.26 0.05 -7.31
CA LEU A 82 6.02 0.30 -8.53
C LEU A 82 5.11 0.56 -9.72
N VAL A 83 4.09 -0.28 -9.91
CA VAL A 83 3.22 -0.28 -11.09
C VAL A 83 1.91 0.48 -10.90
N THR A 84 1.66 1.00 -9.70
CA THR A 84 0.48 1.83 -9.42
C THR A 84 0.41 3.06 -10.34
N ASN A 85 -0.77 3.32 -10.91
CA ASN A 85 -1.07 4.38 -11.89
C ASN A 85 -0.16 4.34 -13.12
N GLN A 86 0.26 3.17 -13.55
CA GLN A 86 1.11 2.98 -14.72
C GLN A 86 0.37 3.30 -16.01
N ASN A 87 1.07 3.96 -16.93
CA ASN A 87 0.67 4.10 -18.33
C ASN A 87 1.47 3.13 -19.22
N TYR A 88 2.68 2.76 -18.77
CA TYR A 88 3.56 1.89 -19.53
C TYR A 88 4.56 1.20 -18.61
N VAL A 89 4.72 -0.11 -18.78
CA VAL A 89 5.71 -0.95 -18.10
C VAL A 89 6.63 -1.56 -19.14
N GLU A 90 7.94 -1.43 -18.93
CA GLU A 90 9.00 -1.97 -19.78
C GLU A 90 9.90 -2.87 -18.94
N LEU A 91 10.16 -4.07 -19.43
CA LEU A 91 11.20 -4.96 -18.91
C LEU A 91 12.47 -4.83 -19.75
N GLU A 92 13.62 -4.84 -19.09
CA GLU A 92 14.93 -4.76 -19.76
C GLU A 92 15.85 -5.85 -19.21
N ARG A 93 16.45 -6.65 -20.09
CA ARG A 93 17.46 -7.64 -19.73
C ARG A 93 18.73 -6.94 -19.25
N ALA A 94 19.24 -7.35 -18.09
CA ALA A 94 20.37 -6.68 -17.44
C ALA A 94 21.66 -6.76 -18.27
N GLU A 95 21.89 -7.90 -18.97
CA GLU A 95 23.13 -8.15 -19.71
C GLU A 95 23.11 -7.61 -21.14
N SER A 96 21.98 -7.77 -21.85
CA SER A 96 21.88 -7.41 -23.27
C SER A 96 21.29 -6.02 -23.51
N GLY A 97 20.56 -5.47 -22.53
CA GLY A 97 19.78 -4.24 -22.70
C GLY A 97 18.57 -4.42 -23.61
N GLU A 98 18.22 -5.65 -23.99
CA GLU A 98 17.01 -5.97 -24.75
C GLU A 98 15.77 -5.61 -23.94
N LYS A 99 14.74 -5.06 -24.60
CA LYS A 99 13.57 -4.50 -23.95
C LYS A 99 12.29 -5.05 -24.55
N THR A 100 11.29 -5.21 -23.70
CA THR A 100 9.93 -5.55 -24.10
C THR A 100 8.92 -4.80 -23.22
N ALA A 101 7.72 -4.56 -23.73
CA ALA A 101 6.60 -4.10 -22.91
C ALA A 101 6.13 -5.23 -21.99
N ALA A 102 5.48 -4.88 -20.89
CA ALA A 102 4.86 -5.86 -20.00
C ALA A 102 3.48 -5.40 -19.56
N ASN A 103 2.63 -6.39 -19.24
CA ASN A 103 1.32 -6.18 -18.66
C ASN A 103 1.33 -6.58 -17.19
N VAL A 104 0.53 -5.90 -16.38
CA VAL A 104 0.24 -6.34 -15.00
C VAL A 104 -0.79 -7.46 -15.10
N GLU A 105 -0.41 -8.68 -14.70
CA GLU A 105 -1.27 -9.86 -14.71
C GLU A 105 -2.16 -9.90 -13.47
N VAL A 106 -1.55 -9.73 -12.29
CA VAL A 106 -2.22 -9.70 -10.98
C VAL A 106 -1.57 -8.62 -10.14
N ILE A 107 -2.38 -7.88 -9.39
CA ILE A 107 -1.92 -6.89 -8.44
C ILE A 107 -2.69 -7.01 -7.13
N ASP A 108 -1.96 -6.92 -6.01
CA ASP A 108 -2.50 -6.82 -4.65
C ASP A 108 -1.89 -5.62 -3.95
N TYR A 109 -2.71 -4.61 -3.69
CA TYR A 109 -2.26 -3.39 -3.03
C TYR A 109 -2.08 -3.58 -1.52
N GLU A 110 -2.82 -4.51 -0.90
CA GLU A 110 -2.74 -4.78 0.53
C GLU A 110 -1.42 -5.46 0.90
N ALA A 111 -1.04 -6.49 0.15
CA ALA A 111 0.26 -7.16 0.28
C ALA A 111 1.40 -6.43 -0.43
N ASN A 112 1.11 -5.38 -1.21
CA ASN A 112 2.05 -4.63 -2.03
C ASN A 112 2.83 -5.52 -3.02
N LEU A 113 2.14 -6.42 -3.72
CA LEU A 113 2.73 -7.36 -4.69
C LEU A 113 2.05 -7.24 -6.05
N ALA A 114 2.82 -7.43 -7.12
CA ALA A 114 2.31 -7.51 -8.48
C ALA A 114 3.10 -8.51 -9.33
N LEU A 115 2.39 -9.18 -10.24
CA LEU A 115 2.97 -10.04 -11.27
C LEU A 115 2.90 -9.35 -12.62
N LEU A 116 4.01 -9.37 -13.33
CA LEU A 116 4.13 -8.86 -14.69
C LEU A 116 4.33 -10.01 -15.67
N GLU A 117 3.67 -9.92 -16.82
CA GLU A 117 3.85 -10.80 -17.96
C GLU A 117 4.50 -10.00 -19.11
N PRO A 118 5.65 -10.44 -19.67
CA PRO A 118 6.24 -9.81 -20.85
C PRO A 118 5.31 -9.95 -22.06
N SER A 119 5.20 -8.90 -22.88
CA SER A 119 4.44 -8.96 -24.14
C SER A 119 5.05 -9.94 -25.16
N GLU A 120 6.38 -10.08 -25.14
CA GLU A 120 7.09 -11.06 -25.94
C GLU A 120 7.33 -12.33 -25.16
N LYS A 121 6.70 -13.42 -25.55
CA LYS A 121 6.71 -14.71 -24.82
C LYS A 121 8.10 -15.28 -24.54
N ASN A 122 9.07 -15.03 -25.44
CA ASN A 122 10.42 -15.57 -25.34
C ASN A 122 11.40 -14.63 -24.64
N PHE A 123 10.92 -13.48 -24.16
CA PHE A 123 11.77 -12.45 -23.54
C PHE A 123 12.56 -12.97 -22.34
N LEU A 124 12.02 -13.88 -21.57
CA LEU A 124 12.68 -14.46 -20.39
C LEU A 124 13.45 -15.77 -20.68
N ASP A 125 13.51 -16.20 -21.93
CA ASP A 125 14.21 -17.42 -22.29
C ASP A 125 15.70 -17.37 -21.91
N GLY A 126 16.18 -18.45 -21.31
CA GLY A 126 17.55 -18.56 -20.81
C GLY A 126 17.80 -17.93 -19.44
N ILE A 127 16.85 -17.17 -18.87
CA ILE A 127 16.91 -16.69 -17.49
C ILE A 127 16.35 -17.77 -16.57
N ALA A 128 17.16 -18.25 -15.62
CA ALA A 128 16.68 -19.24 -14.64
C ALA A 128 15.75 -18.54 -13.62
N PRO A 129 14.54 -19.06 -13.36
CA PRO A 129 13.66 -18.49 -12.35
C PRO A 129 14.23 -18.68 -10.93
N LEU A 130 13.88 -17.79 -10.02
CA LEU A 130 14.13 -17.94 -8.58
C LEU A 130 13.06 -18.85 -7.96
N ASP A 131 13.49 -19.85 -7.20
CA ASP A 131 12.64 -20.54 -6.25
C ASP A 131 12.40 -19.67 -5.02
N ILE A 132 11.37 -19.99 -4.22
CA ILE A 132 11.05 -19.30 -2.99
C ILE A 132 11.77 -19.94 -1.78
N ALA A 133 12.39 -19.13 -0.92
CA ALA A 133 13.03 -19.55 0.32
C ALA A 133 12.05 -19.44 1.49
N ALA A 134 11.27 -20.49 1.74
CA ALA A 134 10.22 -20.49 2.76
C ALA A 134 10.73 -20.67 4.21
N ASP A 135 12.02 -20.94 4.40
CA ASP A 135 12.64 -21.37 5.66
C ASP A 135 13.47 -20.26 6.35
N THR A 136 13.19 -18.99 6.07
CA THR A 136 13.93 -17.87 6.65
C THR A 136 13.53 -17.63 8.10
N VAL A 137 14.52 -17.54 9.00
CA VAL A 137 14.34 -17.32 10.44
C VAL A 137 15.21 -16.15 10.95
N VAL A 138 14.96 -15.70 12.18
CA VAL A 138 15.83 -14.73 12.85
C VAL A 138 17.26 -15.28 12.97
N GLY A 139 18.25 -14.46 12.62
CA GLY A 139 19.66 -14.83 12.56
C GLY A 139 20.14 -15.24 11.17
N ASP A 140 19.24 -15.45 10.20
CA ASP A 140 19.63 -15.73 8.82
C ASP A 140 20.25 -14.50 8.14
N ARG A 141 21.13 -14.77 7.17
CA ARG A 141 21.68 -13.75 6.27
C ARG A 141 20.93 -13.77 4.95
N LEU A 142 20.49 -12.59 4.51
CA LEU A 142 19.87 -12.35 3.21
C LEU A 142 20.73 -11.36 2.44
N ALA A 143 20.84 -11.57 1.12
CA ALA A 143 21.51 -10.66 0.22
C ALA A 143 20.49 -9.78 -0.50
N ALA A 144 20.59 -8.46 -0.36
CA ALA A 144 19.86 -7.52 -1.22
C ALA A 144 20.57 -7.45 -2.58
N TRP A 145 19.86 -7.83 -3.63
CA TRP A 145 20.38 -7.85 -4.99
C TRP A 145 20.09 -6.53 -5.69
N GLN A 146 21.13 -5.82 -6.09
CA GLN A 146 21.06 -4.57 -6.84
C GLN A 146 21.89 -4.68 -8.12
N LEU A 147 21.56 -3.89 -9.15
CA LEU A 147 22.35 -3.84 -10.37
C LEU A 147 23.02 -2.47 -10.51
N GLU A 148 24.31 -2.49 -10.83
CA GLU A 148 25.02 -1.31 -11.30
C GLU A 148 24.49 -0.87 -12.69
N PRO A 149 24.77 0.37 -13.12
CA PRO A 149 24.42 0.81 -14.48
C PRO A 149 25.02 -0.09 -15.57
N THR A 150 26.17 -0.69 -15.30
CA THR A 150 26.85 -1.65 -16.19
C THR A 150 26.15 -3.01 -16.30
N GLY A 151 25.11 -3.29 -15.48
CA GLY A 151 24.46 -4.60 -15.37
C GLY A 151 25.14 -5.54 -14.36
N ALA A 152 26.24 -5.13 -13.73
CA ALA A 152 26.91 -5.96 -12.72
C ALA A 152 26.05 -6.09 -11.46
N LEU A 153 25.94 -7.32 -10.93
CA LEU A 153 25.23 -7.60 -9.68
C LEU A 153 26.04 -7.11 -8.48
N VAL A 154 25.38 -6.35 -7.62
CA VAL A 154 25.85 -6.00 -6.27
C VAL A 154 24.96 -6.71 -5.27
N ALA A 155 25.54 -7.61 -4.49
CA ALA A 155 24.86 -8.33 -3.44
C ALA A 155 25.35 -7.80 -2.08
N THR A 156 24.48 -7.11 -1.34
CA THR A 156 24.78 -6.61 0.01
C THR A 156 24.12 -7.54 1.02
N GLU A 157 24.90 -8.11 1.92
CA GLU A 157 24.40 -9.01 2.97
C GLU A 157 23.84 -8.24 4.17
N GLY A 158 22.71 -8.70 4.68
CA GLY A 158 22.05 -8.24 5.89
C GLY A 158 21.63 -9.40 6.79
N LEU A 159 21.40 -9.08 8.05
CA LEU A 159 20.99 -10.03 9.09
C LEU A 159 19.51 -9.84 9.41
N VAL A 160 18.72 -10.89 9.37
CA VAL A 160 17.32 -10.90 9.87
C VAL A 160 17.36 -10.76 11.39
N THR A 161 16.90 -9.61 11.88
CA THR A 161 16.93 -9.29 13.32
C THR A 161 15.61 -9.57 14.02
N THR A 162 14.49 -9.42 13.28
CA THR A 162 13.14 -9.59 13.85
C THR A 162 12.20 -10.10 12.75
N ILE A 163 11.25 -10.93 13.15
CA ILE A 163 10.09 -11.33 12.34
C ILE A 163 8.84 -10.96 13.15
N GLN A 164 7.95 -10.17 12.54
CA GLN A 164 6.80 -9.58 13.24
C GLN A 164 5.67 -9.24 12.29
N MET A 165 4.47 -9.01 12.83
CA MET A 165 3.36 -8.45 12.06
C MET A 165 3.46 -6.93 12.02
N THR A 166 3.30 -6.33 10.83
CA THR A 166 3.29 -4.87 10.64
C THR A 166 2.25 -4.45 9.60
N HIS A 167 1.85 -3.17 9.65
CA HIS A 167 1.02 -2.59 8.61
C HIS A 167 1.82 -2.30 7.34
N TYR A 168 1.26 -2.66 6.20
CA TYR A 168 1.79 -2.34 4.87
C TYR A 168 1.23 -0.98 4.36
N PRO A 169 1.70 -0.45 3.22
CA PRO A 169 1.45 0.95 2.83
C PRO A 169 -0.01 1.40 2.71
N VAL A 170 -0.94 0.50 2.38
CA VAL A 170 -2.37 0.86 2.31
C VAL A 170 -3.09 0.81 3.65
N ASP A 171 -2.44 0.21 4.69
CA ASP A 171 -2.89 0.23 6.09
C ASP A 171 -4.31 -0.34 6.29
N VAL A 172 -4.59 -1.49 5.66
CA VAL A 172 -5.85 -2.22 5.81
C VAL A 172 -5.72 -3.36 6.81
N GLY A 173 -4.61 -4.08 6.76
CA GLY A 173 -4.32 -5.22 7.63
C GLY A 173 -2.85 -5.28 8.05
N GLN A 174 -2.54 -6.25 8.90
CA GLN A 174 -1.17 -6.56 9.29
C GLN A 174 -0.70 -7.80 8.54
N PHE A 175 0.55 -7.72 8.06
CA PHE A 175 1.21 -8.82 7.37
C PHE A 175 2.54 -9.15 8.03
N LEU A 176 2.96 -10.40 7.86
CA LEU A 176 4.30 -10.84 8.27
C LEU A 176 5.36 -9.97 7.61
N THR A 177 6.38 -9.59 8.36
CA THR A 177 7.45 -8.71 7.89
C THR A 177 8.78 -9.19 8.45
N TYR A 178 9.80 -9.30 7.59
CA TYR A 178 11.17 -9.48 8.04
C TYR A 178 11.83 -8.12 8.24
N ARG A 179 12.40 -7.90 9.41
CA ARG A 179 13.26 -6.75 9.69
C ARG A 179 14.72 -7.17 9.59
N ILE A 180 15.48 -6.49 8.74
CA ILE A 180 16.82 -6.87 8.36
C ILE A 180 17.76 -5.68 8.59
N SER A 181 18.86 -5.89 9.32
CA SER A 181 19.95 -4.91 9.44
C SER A 181 20.91 -5.09 8.26
N ILE A 182 21.06 -4.04 7.45
CA ILE A 182 21.82 -4.10 6.20
C ILE A 182 22.44 -2.74 5.83
N PRO A 183 23.76 -2.64 5.62
CA PRO A 183 24.43 -1.40 5.20
C PRO A 183 24.34 -1.21 3.68
N MET A 184 23.13 -1.04 3.17
CA MET A 184 22.87 -0.95 1.73
C MET A 184 22.93 0.50 1.26
N GLN A 185 23.48 0.73 0.05
CA GLN A 185 23.31 2.00 -0.64
C GLN A 185 21.93 2.02 -1.32
N TYR A 186 21.03 2.82 -0.77
CA TYR A 186 19.71 3.02 -1.36
C TYR A 186 19.75 4.17 -2.36
N ARG A 187 19.25 3.94 -3.57
CA ARG A 187 19.08 4.96 -4.59
C ARG A 187 17.62 5.40 -4.61
N GLU A 188 17.37 6.68 -4.72
CA GLU A 188 16.02 7.20 -4.98
C GLU A 188 15.42 6.47 -6.20
N ASN A 189 14.14 6.11 -6.11
CA ASN A 189 13.39 5.35 -7.12
C ASN A 189 13.74 3.85 -7.24
N SER A 190 14.42 3.25 -6.26
CA SER A 190 14.57 1.80 -6.18
C SER A 190 13.38 1.19 -5.42
N TYR A 191 12.25 1.00 -6.09
CA TYR A 191 11.02 0.50 -5.47
C TYR A 191 11.14 -0.96 -5.03
N THR A 192 11.50 -1.85 -5.93
CA THR A 192 11.62 -3.28 -5.66
C THR A 192 13.09 -3.69 -5.61
N ILE A 193 13.49 -4.34 -4.53
CA ILE A 193 14.81 -4.98 -4.39
C ILE A 193 14.59 -6.40 -3.88
N PRO A 194 14.94 -7.43 -4.66
CA PRO A 194 14.89 -8.81 -4.21
C PRO A 194 15.89 -9.11 -3.09
N LEU A 195 15.40 -9.81 -2.08
CA LEU A 195 16.20 -10.33 -0.96
C LEU A 195 16.36 -11.84 -1.15
N VAL A 196 17.59 -12.29 -1.21
CA VAL A 196 17.92 -13.65 -1.64
C VAL A 196 18.66 -14.40 -0.54
N LYS A 197 18.26 -15.65 -0.31
CA LYS A 197 18.91 -16.63 0.58
C LYS A 197 19.27 -17.86 -0.26
N ASN A 198 20.56 -18.21 -0.35
CA ASN A 198 21.02 -19.40 -1.07
C ASN A 198 20.47 -19.50 -2.51
N ASN A 199 20.52 -18.40 -3.26
CA ASN A 199 19.96 -18.27 -4.63
C ASN A 199 18.44 -18.51 -4.74
N LYS A 200 17.69 -18.34 -3.65
CA LYS A 200 16.22 -18.39 -3.62
C LYS A 200 15.68 -17.06 -3.15
N LEU A 201 14.52 -16.67 -3.64
CA LEU A 201 13.85 -15.44 -3.23
C LEU A 201 13.30 -15.61 -1.81
N ALA A 202 13.85 -14.86 -0.85
CA ALA A 202 13.42 -14.84 0.55
C ALA A 202 12.43 -13.71 0.85
N GLY A 203 12.41 -12.67 0.01
CA GLY A 203 11.50 -11.54 0.17
C GLY A 203 11.74 -10.42 -0.83
N LEU A 204 10.94 -9.37 -0.73
CA LEU A 204 11.10 -8.11 -1.46
C LEU A 204 11.22 -6.95 -0.47
N LEU A 205 12.01 -5.94 -0.82
CA LEU A 205 12.08 -4.69 -0.05
C LEU A 205 10.69 -4.05 0.04
N LEU A 206 10.25 -3.75 1.26
CA LEU A 206 9.03 -2.99 1.54
C LEU A 206 9.36 -1.53 1.89
N ARG A 207 10.31 -1.34 2.82
CA ARG A 207 10.79 -0.03 3.27
C ARG A 207 12.25 -0.11 3.67
N TYR A 208 12.97 0.98 3.48
CA TYR A 208 14.35 1.13 3.96
C TYR A 208 14.50 2.43 4.75
N ASP A 209 15.06 2.32 5.94
CA ASP A 209 15.48 3.47 6.73
C ASP A 209 17.01 3.60 6.67
N PRO A 210 17.54 4.59 5.92
CA PRO A 210 18.99 4.77 5.78
C PRO A 210 19.69 5.21 7.07
N ARG A 211 18.95 5.78 8.03
CA ARG A 211 19.54 6.24 9.30
C ARG A 211 19.84 5.07 10.23
N SER A 212 18.92 4.15 10.35
CA SER A 212 19.07 2.94 11.16
C SER A 212 19.67 1.77 10.38
N GLN A 213 19.80 1.89 9.05
CA GLN A 213 20.20 0.80 8.13
C GLN A 213 19.32 -0.44 8.28
N LEU A 214 18.01 -0.22 8.42
CA LEU A 214 17.04 -1.28 8.56
C LEU A 214 16.17 -1.37 7.30
N ILE A 215 15.93 -2.60 6.85
CA ILE A 215 14.90 -2.95 5.88
C ILE A 215 13.73 -3.58 6.62
N ASP A 216 12.51 -3.17 6.28
CA ASP A 216 11.32 -4.00 6.41
C ASP A 216 11.05 -4.65 5.05
N ALA A 217 10.80 -5.95 5.02
CA ALA A 217 10.66 -6.74 3.80
C ALA A 217 9.36 -7.54 3.78
N ILE A 218 8.74 -7.64 2.60
CA ILE A 218 7.67 -8.59 2.30
C ILE A 218 8.28 -9.98 2.26
N PRO A 219 7.93 -10.91 3.15
CA PRO A 219 8.62 -12.19 3.28
C PRO A 219 8.08 -13.26 2.33
N ALA A 220 8.87 -14.29 2.14
CA ALA A 220 8.53 -15.45 1.31
C ALA A 220 7.15 -16.07 1.58
N PRO A 221 6.66 -16.23 2.83
CA PRO A 221 5.31 -16.75 3.08
C PRO A 221 4.20 -15.90 2.45
N ILE A 222 4.28 -14.57 2.56
CA ILE A 222 3.30 -13.67 1.94
C ILE A 222 3.39 -13.72 0.41
N ILE A 223 4.60 -13.79 -0.15
CA ILE A 223 4.80 -13.99 -1.59
C ILE A 223 4.20 -15.32 -2.04
N THR A 224 4.43 -16.40 -1.29
CA THR A 224 3.88 -17.74 -1.61
C THR A 224 2.35 -17.73 -1.59
N HIS A 225 1.75 -17.08 -0.58
CA HIS A 225 0.30 -16.93 -0.48
C HIS A 225 -0.25 -16.20 -1.71
N PHE A 226 0.32 -15.03 -2.06
CA PHE A 226 -0.04 -14.24 -3.23
C PHE A 226 0.06 -15.05 -4.52
N LEU A 227 1.19 -15.76 -4.73
CA LEU A 227 1.41 -16.58 -5.94
C LEU A 227 0.40 -17.73 -6.06
N LYS A 228 0.05 -18.37 -4.94
CA LYS A 228 -0.93 -19.47 -4.94
C LYS A 228 -2.33 -18.94 -5.25
N GLU A 229 -2.72 -17.79 -4.69
CA GLU A 229 -4.03 -17.18 -4.97
C GLU A 229 -4.09 -16.63 -6.40
N ALA A 230 -2.96 -16.14 -6.95
CA ALA A 230 -2.85 -15.71 -8.36
C ALA A 230 -2.98 -16.86 -9.37
N GLU A 231 -2.90 -18.11 -8.93
CA GLU A 231 -3.18 -19.29 -9.78
C GLU A 231 -4.65 -19.71 -9.77
N SER A 232 -5.48 -19.13 -8.90
CA SER A 232 -6.91 -19.39 -8.87
C SER A 232 -7.62 -18.72 -10.05
N GLU A 233 -8.78 -19.22 -10.44
CA GLU A 233 -9.59 -18.64 -11.51
C GLU A 233 -9.99 -17.20 -11.23
N HIS A 234 -10.19 -16.87 -9.96
CA HIS A 234 -10.51 -15.52 -9.46
C HIS A 234 -9.60 -15.19 -8.28
N TYR A 235 -8.74 -14.20 -8.47
CA TYR A 235 -7.93 -13.66 -7.38
C TYR A 235 -8.83 -12.99 -6.33
N ARG A 236 -8.80 -13.47 -5.08
CA ARG A 236 -9.65 -12.98 -4.00
C ARG A 236 -8.93 -12.11 -2.98
N GLY A 237 -7.59 -12.04 -3.05
CA GLY A 237 -6.79 -11.31 -2.07
C GLY A 237 -6.61 -12.05 -0.74
N PHE A 238 -6.17 -11.33 0.27
CA PHE A 238 -5.89 -11.87 1.58
C PHE A 238 -7.15 -11.94 2.45
N ALA A 239 -7.26 -12.98 3.25
CA ALA A 239 -8.40 -13.20 4.11
C ALA A 239 -8.44 -12.23 5.29
N ALA A 240 -9.64 -11.84 5.70
CA ALA A 240 -9.93 -11.01 6.86
C ALA A 240 -11.00 -11.64 7.76
N VAL A 241 -11.04 -11.25 9.02
CA VAL A 241 -12.04 -11.72 10.01
C VAL A 241 -13.01 -10.61 10.40
N GLY A 242 -12.54 -9.39 10.58
CA GLY A 242 -13.37 -8.23 10.89
C GLY A 242 -13.71 -8.10 12.37
N PHE A 243 -12.72 -8.17 13.28
CA PHE A 243 -12.87 -7.76 14.66
C PHE A 243 -11.62 -7.08 15.20
N SER A 244 -11.80 -6.21 16.19
CA SER A 244 -10.71 -5.58 16.94
C SER A 244 -10.62 -6.18 18.33
N PHE A 245 -9.44 -6.13 18.95
CA PHE A 245 -9.21 -6.77 20.24
C PHE A 245 -8.23 -6.01 21.13
N PHE A 246 -8.29 -6.30 22.43
CA PHE A 246 -7.27 -5.93 23.40
C PHE A 246 -6.59 -7.16 24.01
N PRO A 247 -5.28 -7.07 24.32
CA PRO A 247 -4.58 -8.05 25.13
C PRO A 247 -5.22 -8.22 26.51
N THR A 248 -5.33 -9.46 27.00
CA THR A 248 -5.92 -9.76 28.32
C THR A 248 -4.90 -9.76 29.47
N ARG A 249 -3.84 -8.93 29.38
CA ARG A 249 -2.79 -8.83 30.44
C ARG A 249 -3.36 -8.34 31.76
N ASP A 250 -4.31 -7.39 31.71
CA ASP A 250 -4.92 -6.80 32.88
C ASP A 250 -5.83 -7.81 33.61
N PRO A 251 -5.55 -8.13 34.89
CA PRO A 251 -6.40 -9.01 35.70
C PRO A 251 -7.81 -8.46 35.87
N GLN A 252 -7.98 -7.14 35.92
CA GLN A 252 -9.30 -6.51 36.08
C GLN A 252 -10.16 -6.70 34.82
N LEU A 253 -9.56 -6.55 33.64
CA LEU A 253 -10.24 -6.84 32.36
C LEU A 253 -10.68 -8.31 32.33
N ARG A 254 -9.81 -9.26 32.70
CA ARG A 254 -10.17 -10.68 32.76
C ARG A 254 -11.33 -10.97 33.74
N LYS A 255 -11.28 -10.32 34.90
CA LYS A 255 -12.37 -10.42 35.88
C LYS A 255 -13.67 -9.83 35.37
N TYR A 256 -13.60 -8.65 34.71
CA TYR A 256 -14.75 -8.01 34.10
C TYR A 256 -15.38 -8.87 33.01
N ALA A 257 -14.58 -9.45 32.13
CA ALA A 257 -15.01 -10.36 31.08
C ALA A 257 -15.42 -11.77 31.61
N GLY A 258 -15.31 -12.01 32.89
CA GLY A 258 -15.66 -13.27 33.51
C GLY A 258 -14.75 -14.45 33.15
N GLN A 259 -13.49 -14.16 32.70
CA GLN A 259 -12.56 -15.20 32.28
C GLN A 259 -12.34 -16.24 33.39
N THR A 260 -12.49 -17.52 33.02
CA THR A 260 -12.25 -18.66 33.91
C THR A 260 -11.07 -19.49 33.43
N GLY A 261 -10.44 -20.25 34.34
CA GLY A 261 -9.33 -21.14 34.01
C GLY A 261 -7.99 -20.42 33.80
N LYS A 262 -7.16 -20.97 32.91
CA LYS A 262 -5.82 -20.41 32.59
C LYS A 262 -5.93 -19.03 31.89
N PRO A 263 -5.20 -18.04 32.37
CA PRO A 263 -5.14 -16.76 31.69
C PRO A 263 -4.58 -16.88 30.26
N GLY A 264 -5.25 -16.25 29.30
CA GLY A 264 -4.86 -16.28 27.88
C GLY A 264 -5.88 -15.55 27.03
N GLY A 265 -5.68 -15.59 25.73
CA GLY A 265 -6.60 -15.04 24.73
C GLY A 265 -6.61 -13.53 24.64
N VAL A 266 -7.44 -13.04 23.73
CA VAL A 266 -7.66 -11.61 23.46
C VAL A 266 -9.12 -11.25 23.64
N TYR A 267 -9.39 -10.08 24.22
CA TYR A 267 -10.72 -9.54 24.46
C TYR A 267 -11.23 -8.81 23.23
N VAL A 268 -12.38 -9.20 22.69
CA VAL A 268 -13.01 -8.59 21.51
C VAL A 268 -13.61 -7.24 21.91
N THR A 269 -13.13 -6.16 21.29
CA THR A 269 -13.56 -4.77 21.56
C THR A 269 -14.51 -4.24 20.52
N ASN A 270 -14.42 -4.73 19.27
CA ASN A 270 -15.31 -4.35 18.17
C ASN A 270 -15.48 -5.54 17.24
N VAL A 271 -16.66 -5.68 16.64
CA VAL A 271 -16.97 -6.65 15.58
C VAL A 271 -17.54 -5.88 14.41
N GLU A 272 -16.84 -5.94 13.29
CA GLU A 272 -17.22 -5.18 12.10
C GLU A 272 -18.47 -5.76 11.45
N PRO A 273 -19.46 -4.91 11.12
CA PRO A 273 -20.68 -5.34 10.44
C PRO A 273 -20.38 -5.99 9.08
N ASN A 274 -21.17 -7.01 8.76
CA ASN A 274 -21.10 -7.78 7.51
C ASN A 274 -19.80 -8.58 7.28
N MET A 275 -18.85 -8.54 8.24
CA MET A 275 -17.61 -9.31 8.18
C MET A 275 -17.76 -10.73 8.75
N PRO A 276 -16.81 -11.64 8.46
CA PRO A 276 -16.84 -13.03 8.93
C PRO A 276 -17.11 -13.23 10.42
N ALA A 277 -16.47 -12.42 11.28
CA ALA A 277 -16.65 -12.49 12.73
C ALA A 277 -18.12 -12.26 13.14
N GLN A 278 -18.77 -11.23 12.59
CA GLN A 278 -20.18 -10.97 12.88
C GLN A 278 -21.08 -12.07 12.34
N LYS A 279 -20.85 -12.50 11.09
CA LYS A 279 -21.66 -13.58 10.44
C LYS A 279 -21.55 -14.88 11.24
N ALA A 280 -20.40 -15.14 11.87
CA ALA A 280 -20.17 -16.30 12.72
C ALA A 280 -20.76 -16.15 14.14
N GLY A 281 -21.22 -14.96 14.55
CA GLY A 281 -21.79 -14.70 15.87
C GLY A 281 -20.77 -14.38 16.95
N LEU A 282 -19.55 -13.96 16.60
CA LEU A 282 -18.60 -13.36 17.53
C LEU A 282 -19.18 -12.04 18.06
N GLN A 283 -18.96 -11.72 19.34
CA GLN A 283 -19.52 -10.55 20.00
C GLN A 283 -18.46 -9.76 20.75
N VAL A 284 -18.71 -8.47 20.92
CA VAL A 284 -17.94 -7.65 21.86
C VAL A 284 -18.05 -8.25 23.26
N GLY A 285 -16.94 -8.40 23.96
CA GLY A 285 -16.89 -9.04 25.28
C GLY A 285 -16.42 -10.52 25.24
N ASP A 286 -16.41 -11.15 24.09
CA ASP A 286 -15.82 -12.49 23.94
C ASP A 286 -14.31 -12.45 24.18
N ILE A 287 -13.76 -13.55 24.71
CA ILE A 287 -12.32 -13.77 24.79
C ILE A 287 -11.97 -14.89 23.81
N VAL A 288 -11.22 -14.57 22.75
CA VAL A 288 -10.73 -15.58 21.80
C VAL A 288 -9.52 -16.27 22.40
N MET A 289 -9.68 -17.54 22.78
CA MET A 289 -8.68 -18.35 23.49
C MET A 289 -7.77 -19.14 22.55
N SER A 290 -8.32 -19.62 21.43
CA SER A 290 -7.55 -20.31 20.39
C SER A 290 -8.20 -20.17 19.03
N ILE A 291 -7.38 -20.31 17.97
CA ILE A 291 -7.80 -20.37 16.59
C ILE A 291 -7.25 -21.66 15.98
N GLY A 292 -8.14 -22.54 15.51
CA GLY A 292 -7.77 -23.90 15.16
C GLY A 292 -7.11 -24.61 16.36
N ASN A 293 -5.93 -25.17 16.14
CA ASN A 293 -5.14 -25.85 17.17
C ASN A 293 -4.14 -24.93 17.90
N HIS A 294 -4.19 -23.62 17.67
CA HIS A 294 -3.23 -22.65 18.21
C HIS A 294 -3.81 -21.88 19.39
N GLU A 295 -3.29 -22.13 20.59
CA GLU A 295 -3.61 -21.33 21.79
C GLU A 295 -3.11 -19.90 21.61
N ILE A 296 -3.92 -18.91 22.00
CA ILE A 296 -3.59 -17.49 21.99
C ILE A 296 -3.20 -17.08 23.42
N ASP A 297 -2.01 -16.48 23.57
CA ASP A 297 -1.57 -15.98 24.88
C ASP A 297 -2.21 -14.63 25.23
N GLN A 298 -1.92 -14.10 26.42
CA GLN A 298 -2.46 -12.80 26.90
C GLN A 298 -2.05 -11.59 26.07
N ASN A 299 -1.06 -11.74 25.19
CA ASN A 299 -0.59 -10.66 24.32
C ASN A 299 -1.18 -10.74 22.91
N GLY A 300 -1.94 -11.80 22.60
CA GLY A 300 -2.42 -12.08 21.26
C GLY A 300 -1.44 -12.89 20.41
N ASN A 301 -0.43 -13.53 21.02
CA ASN A 301 0.50 -14.36 20.26
C ASN A 301 0.12 -15.84 20.34
N TYR A 302 0.46 -16.57 19.30
CA TYR A 302 0.53 -18.02 19.29
C TYR A 302 1.98 -18.49 19.14
N VAL A 303 2.22 -19.78 19.24
CA VAL A 303 3.54 -20.37 18.99
C VAL A 303 3.58 -20.95 17.59
N ASP A 304 4.26 -20.24 16.70
CA ASP A 304 4.53 -20.70 15.35
C ASP A 304 5.73 -21.65 15.34
N PRO A 305 5.70 -22.77 14.60
CA PRO A 305 6.82 -23.73 14.56
C PRO A 305 8.13 -23.15 14.03
N LEU A 306 8.08 -22.15 13.14
CA LEU A 306 9.26 -21.54 12.52
C LEU A 306 9.68 -20.24 13.23
N TYR A 307 8.71 -19.41 13.62
CA TYR A 307 8.97 -18.05 14.12
C TYR A 307 8.89 -17.93 15.65
N GLY A 308 8.44 -18.98 16.34
CA GLY A 308 8.20 -18.92 17.78
C GLY A 308 6.95 -18.09 18.10
N LYS A 309 7.03 -17.21 19.09
CA LYS A 309 5.87 -16.37 19.45
C LYS A 309 5.65 -15.25 18.45
N ILE A 310 4.49 -15.29 17.78
CA ILE A 310 4.07 -14.27 16.81
C ILE A 310 2.57 -13.98 16.96
N ASP A 311 2.13 -12.79 16.58
CA ASP A 311 0.73 -12.36 16.63
C ASP A 311 -0.17 -13.30 15.80
N PHE A 312 -1.34 -13.65 16.36
CA PHE A 312 -2.26 -14.62 15.77
C PHE A 312 -2.84 -14.18 14.41
N THR A 313 -2.77 -12.90 14.07
CA THR A 313 -3.20 -12.41 12.74
C THR A 313 -2.41 -13.04 11.61
N ASN A 314 -1.19 -13.58 11.90
CA ASN A 314 -0.42 -14.38 10.96
C ASN A 314 -1.14 -15.66 10.52
N LEU A 315 -1.93 -16.28 11.41
CA LEU A 315 -2.74 -17.47 11.05
C LEU A 315 -3.76 -17.15 9.96
N ILE A 316 -4.24 -15.91 9.92
CA ILE A 316 -5.24 -15.45 8.98
C ILE A 316 -4.59 -14.97 7.69
N SER A 317 -3.64 -14.03 7.78
CA SER A 317 -3.07 -13.38 6.59
C SER A 317 -2.02 -14.21 5.84
N ALA A 318 -1.31 -15.14 6.50
CA ALA A 318 -0.28 -15.93 5.83
C ALA A 318 -0.66 -17.41 5.62
N HIS A 319 -1.52 -17.96 6.49
CA HIS A 319 -1.81 -19.40 6.49
C HIS A 319 -3.23 -19.76 6.04
N SER A 320 -4.14 -18.79 5.89
CA SER A 320 -5.53 -19.06 5.51
C SER A 320 -5.95 -18.24 4.30
N TYR A 321 -6.93 -18.76 3.55
CA TYR A 321 -7.48 -18.14 2.34
C TYR A 321 -8.93 -17.73 2.54
N ALA A 322 -9.43 -16.81 1.72
CA ALA A 322 -10.84 -16.50 1.69
C ALA A 322 -11.65 -17.75 1.32
N GLY A 323 -12.67 -18.07 2.12
CA GLY A 323 -13.45 -19.31 2.03
C GLY A 323 -13.03 -20.40 3.02
N ASP A 324 -11.86 -20.31 3.65
CA ASP A 324 -11.44 -21.26 4.69
C ASP A 324 -12.31 -21.10 5.95
N VAL A 325 -12.56 -22.21 6.64
CA VAL A 325 -13.32 -22.22 7.89
C VAL A 325 -12.36 -22.45 9.06
N LEU A 326 -12.24 -21.46 9.94
CA LEU A 326 -11.45 -21.54 11.16
C LEU A 326 -12.35 -21.74 12.39
N SER A 327 -11.97 -22.67 13.28
CA SER A 327 -12.62 -22.88 14.58
C SER A 327 -11.99 -21.94 15.61
N PHE A 328 -12.80 -21.04 16.19
CA PHE A 328 -12.41 -20.17 17.28
C PHE A 328 -12.97 -20.74 18.59
N GLN A 329 -12.09 -21.05 19.54
CA GLN A 329 -12.52 -21.35 20.91
C GLN A 329 -12.57 -20.05 21.68
N ILE A 330 -13.74 -19.68 22.13
CA ILE A 330 -13.98 -18.42 22.84
C ILE A 330 -14.50 -18.69 24.26
N GLN A 331 -14.38 -17.67 25.12
CA GLN A 331 -15.14 -17.59 26.36
C GLN A 331 -16.09 -16.40 26.28
N ARG A 332 -17.38 -16.64 26.46
CA ARG A 332 -18.44 -15.63 26.57
C ARG A 332 -19.04 -15.71 27.96
N GLU A 333 -18.94 -14.64 28.75
CA GLU A 333 -19.37 -14.60 30.15
C GLU A 333 -18.82 -15.78 30.97
N GLY A 334 -17.56 -16.15 30.75
CA GLY A 334 -16.85 -17.24 31.38
C GLY A 334 -17.21 -18.65 30.90
N LYS A 335 -18.13 -18.81 29.97
CA LYS A 335 -18.52 -20.09 29.39
C LYS A 335 -17.75 -20.37 28.10
N PRO A 336 -17.10 -21.55 27.97
CA PRO A 336 -16.43 -21.92 26.75
C PRO A 336 -17.44 -22.18 25.62
N MET A 337 -17.13 -21.70 24.42
CA MET A 337 -17.91 -21.87 23.19
C MET A 337 -16.99 -22.04 21.99
N GLU A 338 -17.47 -22.78 20.99
CA GLU A 338 -16.84 -22.83 19.67
C GLU A 338 -17.62 -21.98 18.68
N VAL A 339 -16.91 -21.16 17.92
CA VAL A 339 -17.45 -20.34 16.83
C VAL A 339 -16.70 -20.69 15.55
N LYS A 340 -17.41 -21.11 14.51
CA LYS A 340 -16.83 -21.42 13.20
C LYS A 340 -16.91 -20.18 12.31
N VAL A 341 -15.76 -19.65 11.96
CA VAL A 341 -15.64 -18.42 11.15
C VAL A 341 -15.22 -18.82 9.73
N THR A 342 -16.09 -18.59 8.76
CA THR A 342 -15.73 -18.67 7.34
C THR A 342 -15.06 -17.38 6.93
N LEU A 343 -13.79 -17.43 6.61
CA LEU A 343 -13.00 -16.26 6.23
C LEU A 343 -13.47 -15.70 4.89
N ASP A 344 -13.31 -14.38 4.72
CA ASP A 344 -13.69 -13.68 3.49
C ASP A 344 -12.66 -12.58 3.22
N HIS A 345 -12.65 -12.03 2.01
CA HIS A 345 -11.92 -10.81 1.68
C HIS A 345 -12.88 -9.61 1.73
N ARG A 346 -12.36 -8.43 2.07
CA ARG A 346 -13.11 -7.18 2.01
C ARG A 346 -12.52 -6.28 0.94
N ASP A 347 -13.24 -6.09 -0.14
CA ASP A 347 -12.83 -5.15 -1.19
C ASP A 347 -12.73 -3.71 -0.67
N ALA A 348 -11.77 -2.93 -1.19
CA ALA A 348 -11.66 -1.51 -0.85
C ALA A 348 -12.95 -0.73 -1.13
N LYS A 349 -13.71 -1.13 -2.16
CA LYS A 349 -15.01 -0.54 -2.51
C LYS A 349 -16.12 -0.78 -1.47
N ASP A 350 -15.96 -1.73 -0.54
CA ASP A 350 -16.96 -2.02 0.50
C ASP A 350 -16.81 -1.13 1.75
N TYR A 351 -15.72 -0.36 1.81
CA TYR A 351 -15.53 0.64 2.85
C TYR A 351 -16.31 1.92 2.55
N VAL A 352 -16.83 2.58 3.57
CA VAL A 352 -17.51 3.88 3.46
C VAL A 352 -16.55 4.96 2.94
N SER A 353 -15.32 4.98 3.47
CA SER A 353 -14.16 5.71 2.94
C SER A 353 -13.14 4.69 2.47
N PRO A 354 -12.97 4.46 1.15
CA PRO A 354 -12.02 3.48 0.65
C PRO A 354 -10.58 3.74 1.14
N PRO A 355 -9.89 2.72 1.68
CA PRO A 355 -8.51 2.85 2.16
C PRO A 355 -7.51 3.07 1.03
N TYR A 356 -7.87 2.65 -0.18
CA TYR A 356 -7.17 2.95 -1.42
C TYR A 356 -8.16 3.00 -2.60
N ALA A 357 -7.85 3.85 -3.57
CA ALA A 357 -8.50 3.94 -4.87
C ALA A 357 -7.38 4.20 -5.88
N LEU A 358 -6.67 3.13 -6.21
CA LEU A 358 -5.47 3.14 -7.05
C LEU A 358 -5.85 2.66 -8.45
N ASP A 359 -5.20 3.20 -9.48
CA ASP A 359 -5.44 2.92 -10.90
C ASP A 359 -6.85 3.27 -11.41
N GLU A 360 -7.66 3.89 -10.58
CA GLU A 360 -9.01 4.34 -10.91
C GLU A 360 -9.08 5.87 -10.93
N ALA A 361 -9.85 6.40 -11.88
CA ALA A 361 -10.11 7.83 -11.95
C ALA A 361 -11.03 8.26 -10.80
N PRO A 362 -10.72 9.35 -10.05
CA PRO A 362 -11.60 9.83 -9.01
C PRO A 362 -12.95 10.25 -9.57
N LYS A 363 -14.03 9.87 -8.88
CA LYS A 363 -15.38 10.33 -9.21
C LYS A 363 -15.56 11.76 -8.76
N TYR A 364 -16.26 12.56 -9.56
CA TYR A 364 -16.54 13.95 -9.22
C TYR A 364 -17.81 14.49 -9.90
N LEU A 365 -18.37 15.54 -9.32
CA LEU A 365 -19.41 16.39 -9.91
C LEU A 365 -19.02 17.86 -9.69
N VAL A 366 -19.04 18.65 -10.74
CA VAL A 366 -18.90 20.13 -10.68
C VAL A 366 -20.26 20.77 -10.92
N LEU A 367 -20.73 21.51 -9.94
CA LEU A 367 -22.01 22.19 -9.96
C LEU A 367 -21.84 23.68 -9.67
N GLY A 368 -21.94 24.51 -10.68
CA GLY A 368 -21.82 25.97 -10.55
C GLY A 368 -20.49 26.47 -9.98
N GLY A 369 -19.42 25.66 -10.07
CA GLY A 369 -18.11 25.94 -9.49
C GLY A 369 -17.81 25.15 -8.20
N LEU A 370 -18.82 24.55 -7.57
CA LEU A 370 -18.60 23.64 -6.42
C LEU A 370 -18.17 22.27 -6.92
N ILE A 371 -17.09 21.70 -6.35
CA ILE A 371 -16.54 20.39 -6.71
C ILE A 371 -16.91 19.39 -5.62
N PHE A 372 -17.72 18.39 -5.98
CA PHE A 372 -18.10 17.30 -5.09
C PHE A 372 -17.34 16.02 -5.45
N GLN A 373 -16.90 15.30 -4.44
CA GLN A 373 -16.22 14.01 -4.55
C GLN A 373 -16.70 13.05 -3.45
N GLU A 374 -16.36 11.77 -3.58
CA GLU A 374 -16.48 10.81 -2.49
C GLU A 374 -15.19 10.81 -1.69
N LEU A 375 -15.31 10.91 -0.35
CA LEU A 375 -14.15 10.86 0.54
C LEU A 375 -13.45 9.50 0.41
N SER A 376 -12.14 9.54 0.25
CA SER A 376 -11.27 8.36 0.25
C SER A 376 -9.96 8.69 0.95
N ARG A 377 -9.27 7.67 1.46
CA ARG A 377 -7.92 7.88 2.02
C ARG A 377 -6.93 8.36 0.96
N GLN A 378 -7.18 8.04 -0.30
CA GLN A 378 -6.35 8.55 -1.40
C GLN A 378 -6.50 10.07 -1.58
N TYR A 379 -7.70 10.61 -1.43
CA TYR A 379 -7.94 12.05 -1.36
C TYR A 379 -7.20 12.68 -0.17
N LEU A 380 -7.28 12.07 1.02
CA LEU A 380 -6.59 12.58 2.22
C LEU A 380 -5.06 12.59 2.07
N LYS A 381 -4.50 11.64 1.33
CA LYS A 381 -3.05 11.56 1.05
C LYS A 381 -2.53 12.70 0.16
N GLU A 382 -3.39 13.51 -0.44
CA GLU A 382 -2.98 14.74 -1.17
C GLU A 382 -2.30 15.75 -0.24
N TRP A 383 -2.59 15.71 1.08
CA TRP A 383 -1.87 16.52 2.09
C TRP A 383 -0.48 15.97 2.46
N GLY A 384 0.01 14.96 1.72
CA GLY A 384 1.35 14.44 1.89
C GLY A 384 1.48 13.33 2.96
N PRO A 385 2.71 12.97 3.35
CA PRO A 385 2.97 11.84 4.23
C PRO A 385 2.40 11.99 5.64
N ASN A 386 2.16 13.22 6.09
CA ASN A 386 1.58 13.53 7.40
C ASN A 386 0.08 13.85 7.33
N TRP A 387 -0.62 13.38 6.33
CA TRP A 387 -2.02 13.70 6.06
C TRP A 387 -2.95 13.56 7.28
N GLN A 388 -2.68 12.62 8.21
CA GLN A 388 -3.50 12.46 9.43
C GLN A 388 -3.51 13.71 10.33
N ARG A 389 -2.53 14.61 10.18
CA ARG A 389 -2.44 15.88 10.93
C ARG A 389 -2.72 17.09 10.06
N GLU A 390 -2.44 17.01 8.77
CA GLU A 390 -2.48 18.14 7.84
C GLU A 390 -3.78 18.23 7.06
N ALA A 391 -4.44 17.09 6.78
CA ALA A 391 -5.75 17.07 6.14
C ALA A 391 -6.86 17.58 7.09
N PRO A 392 -8.03 18.00 6.55
CA PRO A 392 -9.16 18.41 7.36
C PRO A 392 -9.52 17.36 8.41
N GLN A 393 -9.45 17.74 9.69
CA GLN A 393 -9.53 16.79 10.81
C GLN A 393 -10.87 16.05 10.86
N ARG A 394 -11.95 16.70 10.39
CA ARG A 394 -13.25 16.04 10.25
C ARG A 394 -13.18 14.86 9.29
N PHE A 395 -12.54 15.02 8.15
CA PHE A 395 -12.38 13.94 7.15
C PHE A 395 -11.50 12.81 7.66
N VAL A 396 -10.42 13.14 8.38
CA VAL A 396 -9.57 12.13 9.05
C VAL A 396 -10.37 11.34 10.09
N TYR A 397 -11.23 12.01 10.85
CA TYR A 397 -12.12 11.39 11.82
C TYR A 397 -13.10 10.42 11.14
N LEU A 398 -13.75 10.87 10.06
CA LEU A 398 -14.69 10.07 9.27
C LEU A 398 -14.02 8.83 8.66
N ASP A 399 -12.80 8.98 8.11
CA ASP A 399 -12.03 7.85 7.57
C ASP A 399 -11.67 6.82 8.64
N LYS A 400 -11.24 7.27 9.82
CA LYS A 400 -10.79 6.38 10.89
C LYS A 400 -11.94 5.64 11.58
N LEU A 401 -13.06 6.29 11.80
CA LEU A 401 -14.18 5.77 12.58
C LEU A 401 -15.38 5.36 11.71
N GLN A 402 -15.18 5.18 10.40
CA GLN A 402 -16.26 4.86 9.48
C GLN A 402 -17.09 3.63 9.88
N SER A 403 -16.45 2.57 10.39
CA SER A 403 -17.15 1.34 10.83
C SER A 403 -18.03 1.55 12.06
N GLU A 404 -17.67 2.52 12.93
CA GLU A 404 -18.44 2.87 14.13
C GLU A 404 -19.55 3.88 13.81
N LEU A 405 -19.27 4.84 12.92
CA LEU A 405 -20.19 5.91 12.55
C LEU A 405 -21.28 5.43 11.59
N PHE A 406 -20.97 4.46 10.72
CA PHE A 406 -21.86 3.97 9.68
C PHE A 406 -21.93 2.43 9.69
N PRO A 407 -22.36 1.81 10.81
CA PRO A 407 -22.30 0.36 10.98
C PRO A 407 -23.20 -0.37 9.98
N GLY A 408 -22.57 -1.12 9.07
CA GLY A 408 -23.27 -1.93 8.07
C GLY A 408 -23.93 -1.16 6.95
N GLU A 409 -23.72 0.14 6.85
CA GLU A 409 -24.25 0.96 5.76
C GLU A 409 -23.43 0.80 4.48
N HIS A 410 -24.11 0.57 3.38
CA HIS A 410 -23.53 0.67 2.03
C HIS A 410 -23.67 2.11 1.54
N ARG A 411 -22.73 2.97 1.94
CA ARG A 411 -22.71 4.39 1.56
C ARG A 411 -21.30 4.88 1.29
N ARG A 412 -21.23 6.04 0.67
CA ARG A 412 -20.04 6.90 0.58
C ARG A 412 -20.28 8.18 1.37
N ILE A 413 -19.21 8.85 1.74
CA ILE A 413 -19.26 10.18 2.31
C ILE A 413 -19.00 11.16 1.16
N VAL A 414 -20.02 11.92 0.78
CA VAL A 414 -19.89 12.95 -0.24
C VAL A 414 -19.40 14.24 0.40
N ILE A 415 -18.35 14.83 -0.18
CA ILE A 415 -17.74 16.05 0.32
C ILE A 415 -17.77 17.14 -0.76
N LEU A 416 -17.93 18.40 -0.33
CA LEU A 416 -17.53 19.57 -1.11
C LEU A 416 -16.02 19.73 -0.94
N SER A 417 -15.26 19.29 -1.93
CA SER A 417 -13.81 19.23 -1.84
C SER A 417 -13.15 20.58 -2.12
N GLN A 418 -13.72 21.36 -3.02
CA GLN A 418 -13.21 22.67 -3.41
C GLN A 418 -14.32 23.55 -4.00
N VAL A 419 -14.06 24.87 -4.02
CA VAL A 419 -14.87 25.86 -4.73
C VAL A 419 -13.98 26.54 -5.78
N LEU A 420 -14.39 26.48 -7.04
CA LEU A 420 -13.76 27.22 -8.14
C LEU A 420 -14.29 28.65 -8.17
N PRO A 421 -13.42 29.68 -8.28
CA PRO A 421 -13.87 31.04 -8.52
C PRO A 421 -14.74 31.14 -9.79
N ALA A 422 -15.99 31.58 -9.62
CA ALA A 422 -16.99 31.74 -10.66
C ALA A 422 -18.04 32.78 -10.21
N ASN A 423 -18.89 33.27 -11.12
CA ASN A 423 -19.94 34.22 -10.70
C ASN A 423 -20.90 33.59 -9.69
N ASN A 424 -21.18 32.29 -9.82
CA ASN A 424 -22.07 31.54 -8.92
C ASN A 424 -21.46 31.26 -7.53
N THR A 425 -20.15 31.46 -7.37
CA THR A 425 -19.42 31.13 -6.14
C THR A 425 -18.88 32.35 -5.41
N ILE A 426 -19.26 33.56 -5.82
CA ILE A 426 -18.89 34.79 -5.12
C ILE A 426 -19.40 34.74 -3.69
N GLY A 427 -18.48 34.83 -2.72
CA GLY A 427 -18.76 34.72 -1.30
C GLY A 427 -18.75 33.27 -0.78
N TYR A 428 -18.48 32.27 -1.62
CA TYR A 428 -18.37 30.86 -1.24
C TYR A 428 -16.90 30.34 -1.26
N ASP A 429 -15.94 31.21 -1.54
CA ASP A 429 -14.53 30.84 -1.76
C ASP A 429 -13.91 30.06 -0.58
N GLU A 430 -14.40 30.31 0.64
CA GLU A 430 -13.90 29.65 1.86
C GLU A 430 -14.66 28.38 2.23
N PHE A 431 -15.70 28.01 1.48
CA PHE A 431 -16.58 26.88 1.80
C PHE A 431 -16.07 25.53 1.27
N SER A 432 -14.80 25.28 1.38
CA SER A 432 -14.20 23.98 1.02
C SER A 432 -14.19 23.03 2.23
N TYR A 433 -14.11 21.72 1.91
CA TYR A 433 -13.96 20.65 2.90
C TYR A 433 -15.18 20.43 3.79
N LEU A 434 -16.38 20.54 3.21
CA LEU A 434 -17.66 20.31 3.90
C LEU A 434 -18.22 18.91 3.58
N THR A 435 -18.85 18.29 4.56
CA THR A 435 -19.57 17.02 4.38
C THR A 435 -21.02 17.30 3.95
N VAL A 436 -21.43 16.74 2.80
CA VAL A 436 -22.79 16.90 2.27
C VAL A 436 -23.73 15.90 2.92
N LEU A 437 -24.82 16.40 3.51
CA LEU A 437 -25.85 15.59 4.14
C LEU A 437 -27.06 15.41 3.25
N LYS A 438 -27.58 16.51 2.69
CA LYS A 438 -28.78 16.49 1.84
C LYS A 438 -28.63 17.46 0.67
N VAL A 439 -29.36 17.16 -0.42
CA VAL A 439 -29.56 18.07 -1.53
C VAL A 439 -31.06 18.09 -1.86
N ASN A 440 -31.66 19.27 -1.91
CA ASN A 440 -33.10 19.47 -2.11
C ASN A 440 -33.97 18.63 -1.15
N GLY A 441 -33.53 18.49 0.10
CA GLY A 441 -34.18 17.69 1.14
C GLY A 441 -33.93 16.17 1.05
N GLN A 442 -33.28 15.67 0.01
CA GLN A 442 -32.92 14.25 -0.15
C GLN A 442 -31.61 13.94 0.53
N GLU A 443 -31.56 12.87 1.33
CA GLU A 443 -30.33 12.38 1.95
C GLU A 443 -29.34 11.89 0.86
N ILE A 444 -28.07 12.25 1.02
CA ILE A 444 -27.00 11.90 0.08
C ILE A 444 -26.10 10.81 0.71
N LYS A 445 -26.10 9.66 0.05
CA LYS A 445 -25.28 8.49 0.43
C LYS A 445 -24.23 8.13 -0.62
N SER A 446 -24.24 8.80 -1.78
CA SER A 446 -23.27 8.61 -2.86
C SER A 446 -23.25 9.84 -3.76
N LEU A 447 -22.21 9.96 -4.58
CA LEU A 447 -22.13 11.02 -5.58
C LEU A 447 -23.23 10.87 -6.64
N ASN A 448 -23.69 9.63 -6.89
CA ASN A 448 -24.84 9.36 -7.77
C ASN A 448 -26.16 9.94 -7.20
N ASP A 449 -26.39 9.82 -5.89
CA ASP A 449 -27.57 10.42 -5.24
C ASP A 449 -27.56 11.94 -5.39
N LEU A 450 -26.38 12.57 -5.19
CA LEU A 450 -26.22 14.01 -5.40
C LEU A 450 -26.55 14.39 -6.85
N ALA A 451 -25.99 13.67 -7.82
CA ALA A 451 -26.23 13.92 -9.24
C ALA A 451 -27.71 13.71 -9.63
N ALA A 452 -28.42 12.81 -8.98
CA ALA A 452 -29.85 12.60 -9.16
C ALA A 452 -30.68 13.71 -8.49
N ALA A 453 -30.35 14.11 -7.27
CA ALA A 453 -31.06 15.11 -6.50
C ALA A 453 -31.04 16.50 -7.15
N VAL A 454 -29.91 16.89 -7.76
CA VAL A 454 -29.79 18.18 -8.47
C VAL A 454 -30.61 18.27 -9.76
N LYS A 455 -31.03 17.14 -10.32
CA LYS A 455 -31.91 17.08 -11.53
C LYS A 455 -33.39 17.16 -11.23
N GLN A 456 -33.79 17.10 -9.96
CA GLN A 456 -35.20 17.12 -9.56
C GLN A 456 -35.77 18.54 -9.64
N PRO A 457 -37.10 18.68 -9.82
CA PRO A 457 -37.73 19.97 -9.77
C PRO A 457 -37.49 20.68 -8.44
N ILE A 458 -37.07 21.94 -8.50
CA ILE A 458 -36.67 22.74 -7.37
C ILE A 458 -37.72 23.79 -7.10
N GLU A 459 -38.15 23.94 -5.84
CA GLU A 459 -38.99 25.07 -5.45
C GLU A 459 -38.17 26.37 -5.61
N ALA A 460 -38.82 27.38 -6.20
CA ALA A 460 -38.23 28.71 -6.44
C ALA A 460 -36.95 28.75 -7.31
N GLY A 461 -36.57 27.64 -7.99
CA GLY A 461 -35.43 27.63 -8.93
C GLY A 461 -34.03 27.54 -8.27
N PHE A 462 -33.94 27.25 -6.97
CA PHE A 462 -32.68 27.12 -6.25
C PHE A 462 -32.40 25.68 -5.84
N ILE A 463 -31.14 25.26 -6.04
CA ILE A 463 -30.61 24.03 -5.49
C ILE A 463 -30.12 24.31 -4.07
N LYS A 464 -30.66 23.59 -3.10
CA LYS A 464 -30.33 23.69 -1.69
C LYS A 464 -29.43 22.51 -1.30
N ILE A 465 -28.23 22.81 -0.80
CA ILE A 465 -27.25 21.83 -0.31
C ILE A 465 -27.09 22.00 1.20
N GLU A 466 -27.39 20.95 1.95
CA GLU A 466 -27.24 20.93 3.41
C GLU A 466 -25.94 20.22 3.78
N THR A 467 -25.13 20.83 4.64
CA THR A 467 -23.80 20.38 5.05
C THR A 467 -23.75 20.12 6.56
N GLU A 468 -22.79 19.29 6.98
CA GLU A 468 -22.60 18.98 8.39
C GLU A 468 -21.89 20.14 9.13
N GLU A 469 -20.92 20.77 8.48
CA GLU A 469 -20.14 21.91 8.98
C GLU A 469 -20.84 23.24 8.63
N ASP A 470 -20.34 24.37 9.16
CA ASP A 470 -20.76 25.71 8.72
C ASP A 470 -20.04 26.13 7.44
N PRO A 471 -20.85 26.69 6.52
CA PRO A 471 -22.28 27.01 6.58
C PRO A 471 -23.13 25.74 6.48
N LYS A 472 -24.22 25.70 7.25
CA LYS A 472 -25.15 24.56 7.26
C LYS A 472 -25.92 24.38 5.97
N GLN A 473 -25.89 25.39 5.10
CA GLN A 473 -26.68 25.42 3.88
C GLN A 473 -26.00 26.30 2.83
N ILE A 474 -25.97 25.82 1.59
CA ILE A 474 -25.55 26.54 0.38
C ILE A 474 -26.73 26.54 -0.59
N GLU A 475 -27.00 27.69 -1.21
CA GLU A 475 -28.07 27.85 -2.18
C GLU A 475 -27.50 28.34 -3.52
N LEU A 476 -27.82 27.63 -4.59
CA LEU A 476 -27.38 27.98 -5.93
C LEU A 476 -28.58 28.17 -6.85
N ASP A 477 -28.58 29.23 -7.64
CA ASP A 477 -29.57 29.43 -8.71
C ASP A 477 -29.34 28.43 -9.86
N ALA A 478 -30.28 27.54 -10.10
CA ALA A 478 -30.18 26.50 -11.11
C ALA A 478 -30.01 27.02 -12.53
N ASN A 479 -30.61 28.19 -12.85
CA ASN A 479 -30.51 28.79 -14.17
C ASN A 479 -29.11 29.36 -14.41
N SER A 480 -28.53 29.98 -13.39
CA SER A 480 -27.18 30.55 -13.49
C SER A 480 -26.12 29.45 -13.57
N ILE A 481 -26.28 28.29 -12.88
CA ILE A 481 -25.41 27.11 -13.01
C ILE A 481 -25.34 26.66 -14.48
N ALA A 482 -26.49 26.51 -15.12
CA ALA A 482 -26.53 26.05 -16.51
C ALA A 482 -25.88 27.05 -17.47
N ALA A 483 -26.06 28.35 -17.22
CA ALA A 483 -25.49 29.41 -18.05
C ALA A 483 -23.95 29.50 -17.93
N GLU A 484 -23.39 29.22 -16.74
CA GLU A 484 -21.95 29.31 -16.49
C GLU A 484 -21.17 28.03 -16.81
N ALA A 485 -21.84 26.90 -17.00
CA ALA A 485 -21.20 25.62 -17.24
C ALA A 485 -20.13 25.64 -18.38
N PRO A 486 -20.38 26.28 -19.57
CA PRO A 486 -19.37 26.36 -20.63
C PRO A 486 -18.12 27.17 -20.22
N ALA A 487 -18.31 28.27 -19.50
CA ALA A 487 -17.21 29.13 -19.06
C ALA A 487 -16.33 28.40 -18.01
N LEU A 488 -16.95 27.63 -17.08
CA LEU A 488 -16.23 26.79 -16.14
C LEU A 488 -15.37 25.72 -16.85
N GLN A 489 -15.95 25.05 -17.85
CA GLN A 489 -15.23 24.03 -18.62
C GLN A 489 -14.01 24.64 -19.34
N GLU A 490 -14.18 25.79 -19.98
CA GLU A 490 -13.12 26.48 -20.71
C GLU A 490 -12.03 27.00 -19.75
N ASN A 491 -12.41 27.76 -18.72
CA ASN A 491 -11.48 28.43 -17.82
C ASN A 491 -10.63 27.45 -17.00
N TYR A 492 -11.18 26.30 -16.62
CA TYR A 492 -10.51 25.31 -15.76
C TYR A 492 -10.08 24.04 -16.52
N GLY A 493 -10.31 23.97 -17.84
CA GLY A 493 -9.96 22.83 -18.68
C GLY A 493 -10.70 21.55 -18.24
N ILE A 494 -11.98 21.66 -17.85
CA ILE A 494 -12.81 20.56 -17.38
C ILE A 494 -13.44 19.87 -18.58
N PRO A 495 -13.05 18.64 -18.95
CA PRO A 495 -13.58 17.96 -20.14
C PRO A 495 -15.05 17.53 -19.97
N SER A 496 -15.47 17.24 -18.75
CA SER A 496 -16.83 16.90 -18.37
C SER A 496 -17.09 17.40 -16.97
N LEU A 497 -18.28 17.97 -16.71
CA LEU A 497 -18.67 18.44 -15.38
C LEU A 497 -18.95 17.29 -14.38
N GLN A 498 -18.96 16.05 -14.83
CA GLN A 498 -19.11 14.89 -13.97
C GLN A 498 -18.39 13.66 -14.49
N ARG A 499 -17.96 12.83 -13.54
CA ARG A 499 -17.54 11.44 -13.70
C ARG A 499 -18.11 10.67 -12.52
N LEU A 500 -19.08 9.81 -12.75
CA LEU A 500 -19.82 9.10 -11.73
C LEU A 500 -19.49 7.59 -11.69
N GLU A 501 -18.78 7.12 -12.71
CA GLU A 501 -18.32 5.74 -12.87
C GLU A 501 -16.80 5.69 -12.93
#